data_f6e98529ef935d43daa6a2595383eab0
#
_entry.id   f6e98529ef935d43daa6a2595383eab0
#
_cell.length_a   1.000
_cell.length_b   1.000
_cell.length_c   1.000
_cell.angle_alpha   90.00
_cell.angle_beta   90.00
_cell.angle_gamma   90.00
#
_symmetry.space_group_name_H-M   'P 1'
#
loop_
_entity.id
_entity.type
_entity.pdbx_description
1 polymer ?
#
loop_
_entity_poly.entity_id
_entity_poly.type
_entity_poly.pdbx_seq_one_letter_code
_entity_poly.pdbx_strand_id
1 'polypeptide(L)'
;MIFTVNLIFMTYVYLALAIVAEVAGTTLLKASEEFTKIVPTTFLVIFYILSFWLMTLALRELPLGIVYAVWSGLGICLVALVGAFVY
;
A
#
# COMPACT_ATOMS: atom_id res chain seq x y z
N MET A 1 -4.06 6.26 28.31
CA MET A 1 -2.89 6.78 27.59
C MET A 1 -2.10 5.70 26.85
N ILE A 2 -1.75 4.59 27.48
CA ILE A 2 -1.08 3.48 26.80
C ILE A 2 -1.93 2.90 25.68
N PHE A 3 -3.23 2.75 25.89
CA PHE A 3 -4.17 2.30 24.86
C PHE A 3 -4.19 3.20 23.65
N THR A 4 -4.21 4.53 23.88
CA THR A 4 -4.23 5.50 22.77
C THR A 4 -2.93 5.45 21.98
N VAL A 5 -1.78 5.34 22.65
CA VAL A 5 -0.47 5.24 22.00
C VAL A 5 -0.37 3.96 21.18
N ASN A 6 -0.80 2.82 21.76
CA ASN A 6 -0.80 1.55 21.03
C ASN A 6 -1.74 1.58 19.82
N LEU A 7 -2.90 2.20 19.96
CA LEU A 7 -3.88 2.33 18.89
C LEU A 7 -3.32 3.18 17.73
N ILE A 8 -2.68 4.31 18.06
CA ILE A 8 -2.04 5.17 17.06
C ILE A 8 -0.90 4.43 16.37
N PHE A 9 -0.06 3.74 17.15
CA PHE A 9 1.05 2.97 16.59
C PHE A 9 0.55 1.92 15.61
N MET A 10 -0.47 1.14 15.99
CA MET A 10 -1.03 0.11 15.13
C MET A 10 -1.66 0.71 13.87
N THR A 11 -2.27 1.88 13.98
CA THR A 11 -2.85 2.59 12.85
C THR A 11 -1.79 2.92 11.79
N TYR A 12 -0.63 3.45 12.23
CA TYR A 12 0.45 3.73 11.30
C TYR A 12 1.09 2.47 10.74
N VAL A 13 1.12 1.37 11.51
CA VAL A 13 1.57 0.07 11.00
C VAL A 13 0.65 -0.40 9.89
N TYR A 14 -0.67 -0.31 10.06
CA TYR A 14 -1.62 -0.67 9.01
C TYR A 14 -1.43 0.18 7.77
N LEU A 15 -1.22 1.49 7.94
CA LEU A 15 -1.01 2.39 6.82
C LEU A 15 0.29 2.06 6.08
N ALA A 16 1.38 1.80 6.80
CA ALA A 16 2.65 1.42 6.20
C ALA A 16 2.55 0.11 5.42
N LEU A 17 1.89 -0.90 6.01
CA LEU A 17 1.67 -2.18 5.32
C LEU A 17 0.79 -2.03 4.09
N ALA A 18 -0.22 -1.16 4.16
CA ALA A 18 -1.09 -0.87 3.02
C ALA A 18 -0.30 -0.27 1.86
N ILE A 19 0.59 0.68 2.16
CA ILE A 19 1.43 1.32 1.15
C ILE A 19 2.40 0.31 0.54
N VAL A 20 3.04 -0.53 1.37
CA VAL A 20 3.97 -1.57 0.88
C VAL A 20 3.23 -2.55 -0.04
N ALA A 21 2.04 -3.00 0.35
CA ALA A 21 1.23 -3.90 -0.46
C ALA A 21 0.84 -3.25 -1.80
N GLU A 22 0.46 -1.97 -1.78
CA GLU A 22 0.12 -1.23 -3.00
C GLU A 22 1.33 -1.09 -3.92
N VAL A 23 2.49 -0.76 -3.37
CA VAL A 23 3.73 -0.64 -4.15
C VAL A 23 4.10 -1.99 -4.76
N ALA A 24 3.96 -3.08 -4.01
CA ALA A 24 4.20 -4.43 -4.53
C ALA A 24 3.26 -4.75 -5.69
N GLY A 25 1.96 -4.42 -5.55
CA GLY A 25 0.99 -4.61 -6.61
C GLY A 25 1.34 -3.78 -7.84
N THR A 26 1.65 -2.50 -7.65
CA THR A 26 2.01 -1.60 -8.74
C THR A 26 3.28 -2.05 -9.47
N THR A 27 4.25 -2.60 -8.73
CA THR A 27 5.46 -3.17 -9.33
C THR A 27 5.13 -4.30 -10.30
N LEU A 28 4.10 -5.09 -9.99
CA LEU A 28 3.69 -6.22 -10.83
C LEU A 28 2.86 -5.80 -12.05
N LEU A 29 2.41 -4.54 -12.13
CA LEU A 29 1.64 -4.08 -13.28
C LEU A 29 2.39 -4.28 -14.59
N LYS A 30 3.66 -3.90 -14.62
CA LYS A 30 4.48 -4.06 -15.83
C LYS A 30 4.70 -5.54 -16.15
N ALA A 31 4.96 -6.35 -15.13
CA ALA A 31 5.17 -7.79 -15.31
C ALA A 31 3.90 -8.49 -15.79
N SER A 32 2.71 -7.94 -15.51
CA SER A 32 1.45 -8.55 -15.93
C SER A 32 1.18 -8.45 -17.43
N GLU A 33 1.90 -7.58 -18.12
CA GLU A 33 1.72 -7.34 -19.57
C GLU A 33 0.23 -7.16 -19.94
N GLU A 34 -0.36 -6.09 -19.38
CA GLU A 34 -1.77 -5.73 -19.58
C GLU A 34 -2.72 -6.83 -19.06
N PHE A 35 -2.33 -7.45 -17.93
CA PHE A 35 -3.11 -8.50 -17.26
C PHE A 35 -3.22 -9.79 -18.07
N THR A 36 -2.34 -10.00 -19.03
CA THR A 36 -2.31 -11.24 -19.83
C THR A 36 -1.55 -12.36 -19.12
N LYS A 37 -0.62 -12.03 -18.24
CA LYS A 37 0.15 -13.01 -17.47
C LYS A 37 -0.59 -13.35 -16.20
N ILE A 38 -0.99 -14.61 -16.02
CA ILE A 38 -1.84 -15.04 -14.91
C ILE A 38 -1.14 -14.88 -13.57
N VAL A 39 0.13 -15.29 -13.46
CA VAL A 39 0.82 -15.29 -12.17
C VAL A 39 1.02 -13.87 -11.62
N PRO A 40 1.64 -12.93 -12.33
CA PRO A 40 1.77 -11.57 -11.81
C PRO A 40 0.43 -10.88 -11.61
N THR A 41 -0.55 -11.12 -12.47
CA THR A 41 -1.88 -10.54 -12.33
C THR A 41 -2.56 -11.01 -11.05
N THR A 42 -2.45 -12.31 -10.73
CA THR A 42 -3.04 -12.87 -9.52
C THR A 42 -2.42 -12.23 -8.27
N PHE A 43 -1.10 -12.15 -8.19
CA PHE A 43 -0.44 -11.53 -7.05
C PHE A 43 -0.75 -10.03 -6.93
N LEU A 44 -0.83 -9.33 -8.07
CA LEU A 44 -1.19 -7.93 -8.11
C LEU A 44 -2.57 -7.69 -7.50
N VAL A 45 -3.55 -8.50 -7.88
CA VAL A 45 -4.92 -8.39 -7.36
C VAL A 45 -4.93 -8.65 -5.86
N ILE A 46 -4.22 -9.68 -5.39
CA ILE A 46 -4.13 -10.00 -3.98
C ILE A 46 -3.51 -8.82 -3.20
N PHE A 47 -2.42 -8.26 -3.68
CA PHE A 47 -1.77 -7.13 -3.02
C PHE A 47 -2.67 -5.89 -2.97
N TYR A 48 -3.41 -5.60 -4.04
CA TYR A 48 -4.33 -4.46 -4.04
C TYR A 48 -5.50 -4.67 -3.07
N ILE A 49 -6.08 -5.87 -3.04
CA ILE A 49 -7.15 -6.17 -2.09
C ILE A 49 -6.64 -6.00 -0.65
N LEU A 50 -5.48 -6.57 -0.36
CA LEU A 50 -4.86 -6.45 0.96
C LEU A 50 -4.56 -4.99 1.31
N SER A 51 -4.04 -4.23 0.35
CA SER A 51 -3.73 -2.82 0.52
C SER A 51 -4.96 -2.01 0.90
N PHE A 52 -6.04 -2.15 0.15
CA PHE A 52 -7.27 -1.42 0.42
C PHE A 52 -7.90 -1.83 1.74
N TRP A 53 -7.86 -3.11 2.07
CA TRP A 53 -8.37 -3.57 3.36
C TRP A 53 -7.58 -2.95 4.52
N LEU A 54 -6.26 -2.97 4.44
CA LEU A 54 -5.40 -2.37 5.46
C LEU A 54 -5.63 -0.85 5.57
N MET A 55 -5.87 -0.19 4.44
CA MET A 55 -6.20 1.24 4.44
C MET A 55 -7.48 1.52 5.21
N THR A 56 -8.50 0.65 5.08
CA THR A 56 -9.74 0.83 5.84
C THR A 56 -9.50 0.74 7.34
N LEU A 57 -8.55 -0.10 7.77
CA LEU A 57 -8.19 -0.18 9.18
C LEU A 57 -7.51 1.11 9.66
N ALA A 58 -6.65 1.70 8.83
CA ALA A 58 -6.01 2.98 9.16
C ALA A 58 -7.04 4.12 9.23
N LEU A 59 -8.06 4.08 8.40
CA LEU A 59 -9.11 5.12 8.36
C LEU A 59 -9.99 5.12 9.61
N ARG A 60 -9.93 4.10 10.46
CA ARG A 60 -10.66 4.10 11.73
C ARG A 60 -10.19 5.22 12.65
N GLU A 61 -8.90 5.56 12.59
CA GLU A 61 -8.28 6.49 13.53
C GLU A 61 -7.74 7.76 12.87
N LEU A 62 -7.46 7.73 11.57
CA LEU A 62 -6.88 8.86 10.86
C LEU A 62 -7.88 9.46 9.87
N PRO A 63 -7.87 10.80 9.72
CA PRO A 63 -8.68 11.44 8.68
C PRO A 63 -8.26 10.98 7.28
N LEU A 64 -9.23 10.88 6.39
CA LEU A 64 -8.99 10.48 5.00
C LEU A 64 -7.92 11.33 4.33
N GLY A 65 -7.93 12.64 4.57
CA GLY A 65 -6.96 13.55 3.97
C GLY A 65 -5.52 13.23 4.36
N ILE A 66 -5.30 12.88 5.64
CA ILE A 66 -3.97 12.51 6.13
C ILE A 66 -3.52 11.18 5.55
N VAL A 67 -4.40 10.18 5.55
CA VAL A 67 -4.10 8.87 4.97
C VAL A 67 -3.72 9.01 3.50
N TYR A 68 -4.50 9.77 2.76
CA TYR A 68 -4.26 9.97 1.33
C TYR A 68 -2.96 10.74 1.07
N ALA A 69 -2.66 11.77 1.87
CA ALA A 69 -1.43 12.54 1.73
C ALA A 69 -0.20 11.68 1.98
N VAL A 70 -0.20 10.89 3.05
CA VAL A 70 0.91 9.99 3.37
C VAL A 70 1.05 8.92 2.30
N TRP A 71 -0.05 8.34 1.87
CA TRP A 71 -0.08 7.34 0.80
C TRP A 71 0.53 7.89 -0.48
N SER A 72 0.05 9.07 -0.92
CA SER A 72 0.54 9.69 -2.16
C SER A 72 2.03 10.00 -2.08
N GLY A 73 2.49 10.59 -0.98
CA GLY A 73 3.89 10.95 -0.81
C GLY A 73 4.80 9.73 -0.76
N LEU A 74 4.55 8.82 0.16
CA LEU A 74 5.38 7.62 0.33
C LEU A 74 5.22 6.65 -0.83
N GLY A 75 4.00 6.47 -1.32
CA GLY A 75 3.73 5.55 -2.42
C GLY A 75 4.46 5.97 -3.69
N ILE A 76 4.39 7.24 -4.04
CA ILE A 76 5.08 7.77 -5.23
C ILE A 76 6.59 7.59 -5.09
N CYS A 77 7.15 7.93 -3.92
CA CYS A 77 8.58 7.77 -3.68
C CYS A 77 9.01 6.31 -3.80
N LEU A 78 8.26 5.39 -3.20
CA LEU A 78 8.61 3.96 -3.23
C LEU A 78 8.47 3.38 -4.64
N VAL A 79 7.43 3.73 -5.36
CA VAL A 79 7.25 3.28 -6.75
C VAL A 79 8.38 3.79 -7.63
N ALA A 80 8.76 5.05 -7.44
CA ALA A 80 9.87 5.63 -8.21
C ALA A 80 11.19 4.91 -7.91
N LEU A 81 11.46 4.59 -6.64
CA LEU A 81 12.66 3.84 -6.26
C LEU A 81 12.66 2.44 -6.85
N VAL A 82 11.54 1.73 -6.74
CA VAL A 82 11.42 0.38 -7.32
C VAL A 82 11.60 0.44 -8.82
N GLY A 83 10.97 1.41 -9.49
CA GLY A 83 11.10 1.58 -10.93
C GLY A 83 12.54 1.81 -11.37
N ALA A 84 13.29 2.60 -10.58
CA ALA A 84 14.69 2.88 -10.88
C ALA A 84 15.59 1.65 -10.73
N PHE A 85 15.32 0.78 -9.73
CA PHE A 85 16.21 -0.33 -9.43
C PHE A 85 15.76 -1.67 -10.04
N VAL A 86 14.47 -1.84 -10.31
CA VAL A 86 13.93 -3.10 -10.85
C VAL A 86 13.68 -3.00 -12.35
N TYR A 87 13.20 -1.86 -12.79
CA TYR A 87 12.88 -1.61 -14.18
C TYR A 87 13.74 -0.46 -14.72
#